data_6aa97007ae37db01ffe84d36ebc8bf00
#
_entry.id   6aa97007ae37db01ffe84d36ebc8bf00
#
_cell.length_a   1.000
_cell.length_b   1.000
_cell.length_c   1.000
_cell.angle_alpha   90.00
_cell.angle_beta   90.00
_cell.angle_gamma   90.00
#
_symmetry.space_group_name_H-M   'P 1'
#
loop_
_entity.id
_entity.type
_entity.pdbx_description
1 polymer ?
#
loop_
_entity_poly.entity_id
_entity_poly.type
_entity_poly.pdbx_seq_one_letter_code
_entity_poly.pdbx_strand_id
1 'polypeptide(L)'
;PVEPSRLSSRPLASLTMVAALAWVLLAGCSAGGTTTDPSADTARVSRAEEVQVTTSDGVVLMTRTVGPADATETLIAIHGGPGLSLEAMSAFERLAGPGRRVVSYDQRGAGRSTSPDDLDYGLDVQVADLEAIRKALDTESVQLLGQSWGGAIAAAYAATYPQRVSALVLVGAVPLDRAEYLAGQRRFRDRVAELQEVGDIDEFIPPIDQGSCLNAFNALLPAYLDNPTTSGTATLTSCSAETSRATYEAFVADESVEELAKSLAALELPVLLLAGEHDVFGPDWPARHRELLSNASVVTMLIADAGHLVATERPEETMSAISAVLQN
;
A
#
# COMPACT_ATOMS: atom_id res chain seq x y z
N PRO A 1 -21.21 -40.27 -45.56
CA PRO A 1 -20.33 -41.39 -45.49
C PRO A 1 -18.93 -40.97 -45.83
N VAL A 2 -18.04 -40.97 -44.89
CA VAL A 2 -16.61 -41.34 -45.03
C VAL A 2 -16.06 -41.44 -43.62
N GLU A 3 -15.55 -42.60 -43.38
CA GLU A 3 -15.04 -43.14 -42.13
C GLU A 3 -13.66 -42.56 -41.69
N PRO A 4 -13.23 -42.93 -40.46
CA PRO A 4 -12.07 -42.36 -39.80
C PRO A 4 -10.78 -43.15 -40.04
N SER A 5 -9.61 -42.52 -39.89
CA SER A 5 -8.33 -43.22 -39.84
C SER A 5 -7.53 -42.90 -38.60
N ARG A 6 -7.54 -43.86 -37.71
CA ARG A 6 -6.48 -44.68 -37.12
C ARG A 6 -5.31 -43.96 -36.43
N LEU A 7 -5.29 -44.23 -35.14
CA LEU A 7 -4.21 -44.31 -34.17
C LEU A 7 -2.89 -44.91 -34.71
N SER A 8 -1.78 -44.34 -34.25
CA SER A 8 -0.49 -45.02 -34.19
C SER A 8 0.18 -44.71 -32.84
N SER A 9 0.25 -45.76 -32.07
CA SER A 9 0.98 -45.88 -30.82
C SER A 9 2.42 -46.39 -31.05
N ARG A 10 3.37 -45.97 -30.20
CA ARG A 10 4.47 -46.77 -29.59
C ARG A 10 5.76 -45.96 -29.37
N PRO A 11 6.70 -46.45 -28.49
CA PRO A 11 6.56 -46.78 -27.07
C PRO A 11 7.70 -46.11 -26.19
N LEU A 12 7.58 -46.37 -24.89
CA LEU A 12 8.52 -46.15 -23.79
C LEU A 12 9.93 -46.70 -24.06
N ALA A 13 10.94 -45.97 -23.57
CA ALA A 13 12.22 -46.56 -23.16
C ALA A 13 12.67 -45.93 -21.82
N SER A 14 12.58 -46.78 -20.82
CA SER A 14 13.18 -46.62 -19.50
C SER A 14 14.70 -46.82 -19.60
N LEU A 15 15.49 -45.98 -18.90
CA LEU A 15 16.85 -46.36 -18.46
C LEU A 15 17.06 -45.87 -17.03
N THR A 16 17.01 -46.82 -16.14
CA THR A 16 17.59 -46.83 -14.79
C THR A 16 19.11 -46.96 -14.92
N MET A 17 19.86 -46.17 -14.13
CA MET A 17 21.22 -46.55 -13.74
C MET A 17 21.52 -46.09 -12.31
N VAL A 18 21.99 -47.07 -11.57
CA VAL A 18 22.20 -47.19 -10.14
C VAL A 18 23.68 -46.86 -9.79
N ALA A 19 23.86 -46.21 -8.65
CA ALA A 19 24.92 -46.33 -7.67
C ALA A 19 26.37 -45.93 -8.00
N ALA A 20 27.03 -45.20 -7.12
CA ALA A 20 27.96 -45.80 -6.16
C ALA A 20 28.50 -44.77 -5.15
N LEU A 21 28.50 -45.15 -3.89
CA LEU A 21 29.18 -44.55 -2.74
C LEU A 21 30.71 -44.55 -2.96
N ALA A 22 31.36 -43.46 -2.49
CA ALA A 22 32.75 -43.56 -2.00
C ALA A 22 32.94 -42.59 -0.81
N TRP A 23 33.05 -43.14 0.37
CA TRP A 23 33.56 -42.51 1.56
C TRP A 23 35.09 -42.40 1.47
N VAL A 24 35.61 -41.19 1.70
CA VAL A 24 37.02 -41.04 2.10
C VAL A 24 37.07 -40.16 3.32
N LEU A 25 37.37 -40.79 4.45
CA LEU A 25 37.82 -40.15 5.68
C LEU A 25 39.29 -39.75 5.51
N LEU A 26 39.59 -38.47 5.74
CA LEU A 26 40.93 -38.04 6.13
C LEU A 26 40.78 -36.94 7.20
N ALA A 27 41.22 -37.34 8.41
CA ALA A 27 41.45 -36.44 9.52
C ALA A 27 42.73 -35.63 9.29
N GLY A 28 42.73 -34.36 9.66
CA GLY A 28 43.94 -33.52 9.62
C GLY A 28 43.72 -32.11 10.16
N CYS A 29 44.01 -31.94 11.46
CA CYS A 29 44.52 -30.78 12.22
C CYS A 29 44.18 -29.34 11.81
N SER A 30 43.43 -28.72 12.69
CA SER A 30 43.64 -27.42 13.39
C SER A 30 44.59 -26.39 12.73
N ALA A 31 43.99 -25.31 12.26
CA ALA A 31 44.52 -23.95 12.39
C ALA A 31 43.33 -22.97 12.41
N GLY A 32 43.20 -22.26 13.53
CA GLY A 32 42.15 -21.27 13.73
C GLY A 32 42.31 -20.06 12.78
N GLY A 33 41.40 -19.95 11.88
CA GLY A 33 41.17 -18.74 11.10
C GLY A 33 39.69 -18.42 11.20
N THR A 34 39.33 -17.36 11.88
CA THR A 34 37.99 -16.78 11.88
C THR A 34 37.74 -16.21 10.49
N THR A 35 37.24 -17.04 9.58
CA THR A 35 36.62 -16.56 8.34
C THR A 35 35.21 -16.15 8.71
N THR A 36 34.97 -14.85 8.82
CA THR A 36 33.62 -14.29 8.78
C THR A 36 33.02 -14.66 7.43
N ASP A 37 32.04 -15.55 7.44
CA ASP A 37 31.24 -15.92 6.28
C ASP A 37 30.41 -14.70 5.84
N PRO A 38 30.63 -14.14 4.63
CA PRO A 38 29.84 -13.01 4.15
C PRO A 38 28.39 -13.37 3.86
N SER A 39 28.03 -14.66 3.89
CA SER A 39 26.65 -15.12 3.65
C SER A 39 25.76 -15.09 4.89
N ALA A 40 26.30 -14.82 6.07
CA ALA A 40 25.51 -14.74 7.32
C ALA A 40 24.81 -13.40 7.53
N ASP A 41 25.15 -12.37 6.75
CA ASP A 41 24.58 -11.02 6.93
C ASP A 41 23.33 -10.76 6.07
N THR A 42 22.99 -11.66 5.15
CA THR A 42 21.77 -11.55 4.32
C THR A 42 20.54 -12.25 4.91
N ALA A 43 20.66 -12.91 6.07
CA ALA A 43 19.60 -13.76 6.65
C ALA A 43 18.83 -13.10 7.81
N ARG A 44 18.97 -11.79 8.06
CA ARG A 44 18.15 -11.05 9.01
C ARG A 44 17.10 -10.17 8.35
N VAL A 45 16.41 -10.67 7.34
CA VAL A 45 15.06 -10.16 7.05
C VAL A 45 14.19 -10.67 8.19
N SER A 46 13.94 -9.81 9.17
CA SER A 46 13.15 -10.15 10.33
C SER A 46 11.77 -10.64 9.88
N ARG A 47 11.35 -11.76 10.41
CA ARG A 47 9.99 -12.28 10.25
C ARG A 47 9.03 -11.15 10.57
N ALA A 48 8.03 -10.95 9.71
CA ALA A 48 6.99 -9.96 9.97
C ALA A 48 6.36 -10.20 11.34
N GLU A 49 6.31 -9.17 12.17
CA GLU A 49 5.68 -9.21 13.48
C GLU A 49 4.30 -8.57 13.40
N GLU A 50 3.29 -9.22 13.93
CA GLU A 50 1.92 -8.72 13.98
C GLU A 50 1.52 -8.43 15.42
N VAL A 51 0.98 -7.23 15.66
CA VAL A 51 0.59 -6.76 17.00
C VAL A 51 -0.76 -6.06 16.91
N GLN A 52 -1.57 -6.20 17.95
CA GLN A 52 -2.81 -5.48 18.12
C GLN A 52 -2.58 -4.20 18.94
N VAL A 53 -3.14 -3.09 18.46
CA VAL A 53 -3.14 -1.80 19.15
C VAL A 53 -4.58 -1.44 19.46
N THR A 54 -4.89 -1.24 20.76
CA THR A 54 -6.22 -0.79 21.19
C THR A 54 -6.25 0.73 21.27
N THR A 55 -7.19 1.34 20.60
CA THR A 55 -7.44 2.79 20.60
C THR A 55 -8.20 3.24 21.85
N SER A 56 -8.33 4.54 22.07
CA SER A 56 -9.01 5.10 23.23
C SER A 56 -10.52 4.85 23.25
N ASP A 57 -11.12 4.64 22.09
CA ASP A 57 -12.56 4.30 21.91
C ASP A 57 -12.79 2.78 21.84
N GLY A 58 -11.74 1.97 22.06
CA GLY A 58 -11.85 0.52 22.17
C GLY A 58 -11.72 -0.24 20.86
N VAL A 59 -11.51 0.43 19.73
CA VAL A 59 -11.20 -0.24 18.46
C VAL A 59 -9.85 -0.94 18.55
N VAL A 60 -9.76 -2.19 18.08
CA VAL A 60 -8.52 -2.97 18.04
C VAL A 60 -8.01 -2.95 16.61
N LEU A 61 -6.85 -2.33 16.43
CA LEU A 61 -6.16 -2.24 15.13
C LEU A 61 -5.11 -3.34 15.00
N MET A 62 -5.13 -4.05 13.88
CA MET A 62 -4.09 -5.01 13.55
C MET A 62 -2.94 -4.31 12.83
N THR A 63 -1.72 -4.47 13.33
CA THR A 63 -0.51 -3.93 12.71
C THR A 63 0.43 -5.05 12.27
N ARG A 64 1.22 -4.80 11.22
CA ARG A 64 2.31 -5.66 10.77
C ARG A 64 3.58 -4.84 10.64
N THR A 65 4.66 -5.30 11.25
CA THR A 65 5.98 -4.69 11.20
C THR A 65 6.95 -5.57 10.43
N VAL A 66 7.67 -5.00 9.47
CA VAL A 66 8.77 -5.62 8.73
C VAL A 66 10.03 -4.77 8.93
N GLY A 67 11.15 -5.40 9.22
CA GLY A 67 12.43 -4.73 9.50
C GLY A 67 12.94 -4.99 10.91
N PRO A 68 14.12 -4.46 11.27
CA PRO A 68 14.74 -4.73 12.57
C PRO A 68 13.98 -4.03 13.70
N ALA A 69 13.89 -4.70 14.85
CA ALA A 69 13.23 -4.16 16.04
C ALA A 69 13.95 -2.92 16.62
N ASP A 70 15.27 -2.86 16.41
CA ASP A 70 16.16 -1.75 16.81
C ASP A 70 16.35 -0.68 15.74
N ALA A 71 15.49 -0.66 14.71
CA ALA A 71 15.51 0.38 13.68
C ALA A 71 15.30 1.77 14.30
N THR A 72 16.10 2.72 13.86
CA THR A 72 16.04 4.12 14.32
C THR A 72 14.95 4.92 13.61
N GLU A 73 14.51 4.45 12.44
CA GLU A 73 13.45 5.04 11.65
C GLU A 73 12.23 4.11 11.58
N THR A 74 11.06 4.71 11.64
CA THR A 74 9.79 4.00 11.49
C THR A 74 9.00 4.65 10.36
N LEU A 75 8.74 3.88 9.29
CA LEU A 75 7.83 4.26 8.21
C LEU A 75 6.48 3.59 8.47
N ILE A 76 5.41 4.38 8.63
CA ILE A 76 4.06 3.84 8.66
C ILE A 76 3.45 3.94 7.27
N ALA A 77 3.08 2.80 6.70
CA ALA A 77 2.48 2.67 5.37
C ALA A 77 0.97 2.47 5.50
N ILE A 78 0.20 3.41 4.95
CA ILE A 78 -1.25 3.56 5.15
C ILE A 78 -1.97 3.20 3.86
N HIS A 79 -2.81 2.16 3.90
CA HIS A 79 -3.49 1.64 2.72
C HIS A 79 -4.62 2.55 2.22
N GLY A 80 -4.92 2.38 0.94
CA GLY A 80 -6.05 3.02 0.27
C GLY A 80 -7.38 2.28 0.47
N GLY A 81 -8.30 2.55 -0.37
CA GLY A 81 -9.67 2.08 -0.39
C GLY A 81 -10.61 3.28 -0.36
N PRO A 82 -11.21 3.64 0.78
CA PRO A 82 -11.15 3.03 2.12
C PRO A 82 -11.71 1.60 2.19
N GLY A 83 -11.42 0.89 3.29
CA GLY A 83 -11.96 -0.46 3.55
C GLY A 83 -11.13 -1.62 2.98
N LEU A 84 -9.96 -1.36 2.35
CA LEU A 84 -8.99 -2.42 2.00
C LEU A 84 -8.29 -2.93 3.26
N SER A 85 -7.24 -3.73 3.10
CA SER A 85 -6.45 -4.26 4.21
C SER A 85 -4.97 -3.93 4.06
N LEU A 86 -4.20 -4.15 5.12
CA LEU A 86 -2.76 -3.88 5.17
C LEU A 86 -1.96 -4.59 4.07
N GLU A 87 -2.48 -5.69 3.50
CA GLU A 87 -1.86 -6.41 2.39
C GLU A 87 -1.70 -5.53 1.14
N ALA A 88 -2.54 -4.52 0.97
CA ALA A 88 -2.38 -3.53 -0.11
C ALA A 88 -1.04 -2.78 -0.03
N MET A 89 -0.40 -2.76 1.15
CA MET A 89 0.89 -2.11 1.37
C MET A 89 2.10 -3.06 1.24
N SER A 90 1.90 -4.33 0.88
CA SER A 90 2.96 -5.34 0.82
C SER A 90 4.13 -4.97 -0.10
N ALA A 91 3.86 -4.27 -1.21
CA ALA A 91 4.92 -3.79 -2.09
C ALA A 91 5.88 -2.81 -1.39
N PHE A 92 5.37 -2.01 -0.45
CA PHE A 92 6.14 -1.01 0.28
C PHE A 92 6.95 -1.58 1.46
N GLU A 93 6.71 -2.84 1.85
CA GLU A 93 7.54 -3.54 2.84
C GLU A 93 9.01 -3.64 2.38
N ARG A 94 9.28 -3.55 1.07
CA ARG A 94 10.63 -3.47 0.48
C ARG A 94 11.43 -2.23 0.90
N LEU A 95 10.77 -1.22 1.47
CA LEU A 95 11.42 -0.03 2.03
C LEU A 95 12.05 -0.28 3.41
N ALA A 96 11.79 -1.45 4.02
CA ALA A 96 12.48 -1.88 5.23
C ALA A 96 13.96 -2.16 4.94
N GLY A 97 14.80 -1.81 5.89
CA GLY A 97 16.26 -1.97 5.77
C GLY A 97 16.95 -1.88 7.13
N PRO A 98 18.28 -1.91 7.18
CA PRO A 98 19.01 -1.98 8.45
C PRO A 98 18.69 -0.86 9.46
N GLY A 99 18.33 0.33 8.98
CA GLY A 99 17.98 1.49 9.82
C GLY A 99 16.49 1.77 9.90
N ARG A 100 15.65 1.10 9.09
CA ARG A 100 14.23 1.43 8.97
C ARG A 100 13.35 0.18 9.10
N ARG A 101 12.35 0.26 9.96
CA ARG A 101 11.20 -0.67 9.96
C ARG A 101 10.02 -0.05 9.22
N VAL A 102 9.24 -0.89 8.54
CA VAL A 102 7.98 -0.51 7.89
C VAL A 102 6.84 -1.14 8.67
N VAL A 103 5.87 -0.32 9.03
CA VAL A 103 4.65 -0.73 9.74
C VAL A 103 3.46 -0.45 8.85
N SER A 104 2.68 -1.47 8.54
CA SER A 104 1.36 -1.35 7.93
C SER A 104 0.28 -1.74 8.94
N TYR A 105 -0.94 -1.27 8.75
CA TYR A 105 -2.04 -1.62 9.64
C TYR A 105 -3.36 -1.69 8.89
N ASP A 106 -4.27 -2.53 9.37
CA ASP A 106 -5.65 -2.52 8.96
C ASP A 106 -6.35 -1.32 9.63
N GLN A 107 -6.93 -0.41 8.83
CA GLN A 107 -7.71 0.70 9.36
C GLN A 107 -8.95 0.18 10.12
N ARG A 108 -9.55 1.00 10.98
CA ARG A 108 -10.78 0.65 11.71
C ARG A 108 -11.84 0.08 10.76
N GLY A 109 -12.46 -1.04 11.15
CA GLY A 109 -13.46 -1.74 10.34
C GLY A 109 -12.97 -2.42 9.08
N ALA A 110 -11.66 -2.45 8.85
CA ALA A 110 -11.04 -3.09 7.69
C ALA A 110 -10.15 -4.26 8.11
N GLY A 111 -9.94 -5.22 7.19
CA GLY A 111 -9.06 -6.35 7.41
C GLY A 111 -9.43 -7.14 8.66
N ARG A 112 -8.50 -7.20 9.61
CA ARG A 112 -8.64 -7.88 10.92
C ARG A 112 -8.83 -6.90 12.08
N SER A 113 -8.88 -5.60 11.80
CA SER A 113 -9.25 -4.58 12.79
C SER A 113 -10.73 -4.61 13.08
N THR A 114 -11.11 -4.26 14.32
CA THR A 114 -12.53 -4.22 14.70
C THR A 114 -13.21 -2.98 14.15
N SER A 115 -14.53 -3.09 13.95
CA SER A 115 -15.37 -1.94 13.63
C SER A 115 -15.68 -1.17 14.93
N PRO A 116 -15.81 0.17 14.88
CA PRO A 116 -16.30 0.94 16.01
C PRO A 116 -17.79 0.68 16.26
N ASP A 117 -18.21 0.71 17.52
CA ASP A 117 -19.60 0.44 17.90
C ASP A 117 -20.57 1.51 17.37
N ASP A 118 -20.11 2.76 17.28
CA ASP A 118 -20.88 3.92 16.80
C ASP A 118 -20.73 4.17 15.28
N LEU A 119 -19.99 3.31 14.58
CA LEU A 119 -19.68 3.43 13.16
C LEU A 119 -19.02 4.76 12.78
N ASP A 120 -18.22 5.34 13.70
CA ASP A 120 -17.45 6.53 13.43
C ASP A 120 -16.19 6.21 12.60
N TYR A 121 -16.22 6.67 11.35
CA TYR A 121 -15.13 6.52 10.37
C TYR A 121 -14.58 7.87 9.90
N GLY A 122 -14.83 8.93 10.65
CA GLY A 122 -14.34 10.27 10.38
C GLY A 122 -12.81 10.33 10.20
N LEU A 123 -12.33 11.36 9.52
CA LEU A 123 -10.89 11.51 9.29
C LEU A 123 -10.14 11.78 10.60
N ASP A 124 -10.76 12.48 11.52
CA ASP A 124 -10.22 12.82 12.84
C ASP A 124 -10.01 11.58 13.73
N VAL A 125 -10.95 10.63 13.74
CA VAL A 125 -10.76 9.37 14.47
C VAL A 125 -9.71 8.48 13.82
N GLN A 126 -9.57 8.49 12.50
CA GLN A 126 -8.49 7.77 11.81
C GLN A 126 -7.11 8.39 12.07
N VAL A 127 -7.04 9.70 12.24
CA VAL A 127 -5.84 10.41 12.72
C VAL A 127 -5.49 10.01 14.16
N ALA A 128 -6.50 9.89 15.02
CA ALA A 128 -6.31 9.41 16.39
C ALA A 128 -5.85 7.95 16.45
N ASP A 129 -6.32 7.09 15.55
CA ASP A 129 -5.86 5.71 15.39
C ASP A 129 -4.36 5.66 15.06
N LEU A 130 -3.92 6.48 14.10
CA LEU A 130 -2.52 6.55 13.70
C LEU A 130 -1.62 7.04 14.85
N GLU A 131 -2.12 7.98 15.67
CA GLU A 131 -1.42 8.43 16.89
C GLU A 131 -1.36 7.31 17.95
N ALA A 132 -2.40 6.49 18.09
CA ALA A 132 -2.37 5.33 18.97
C ALA A 132 -1.31 4.30 18.52
N ILE A 133 -1.21 4.04 17.21
CA ILE A 133 -0.16 3.18 16.64
C ILE A 133 1.23 3.76 16.91
N ARG A 134 1.47 5.05 16.63
CA ARG A 134 2.78 5.68 16.90
C ARG A 134 3.17 5.53 18.37
N LYS A 135 2.25 5.76 19.30
CA LYS A 135 2.50 5.60 20.75
C LYS A 135 2.79 4.15 21.12
N ALA A 136 2.07 3.19 20.56
CA ALA A 136 2.31 1.76 20.81
C ALA A 136 3.68 1.29 20.27
N LEU A 137 4.19 1.94 19.22
CA LEU A 137 5.53 1.70 18.67
C LEU A 137 6.65 2.37 19.47
N ASP A 138 6.31 3.14 20.51
CA ASP A 138 7.24 3.90 21.37
C ASP A 138 8.24 4.74 20.55
N THR A 139 7.73 5.42 19.51
CA THR A 139 8.53 6.29 18.65
C THR A 139 8.10 7.74 18.77
N GLU A 140 9.06 8.67 18.82
CA GLU A 140 8.76 10.09 18.94
C GLU A 140 8.20 10.68 17.66
N SER A 141 8.76 10.29 16.52
CA SER A 141 8.34 10.72 15.19
C SER A 141 8.37 9.56 14.20
N VAL A 142 7.62 9.69 13.12
CA VAL A 142 7.46 8.69 12.07
C VAL A 142 7.63 9.32 10.69
N GLN A 143 8.08 8.52 9.74
CA GLN A 143 7.88 8.77 8.32
C GLN A 143 6.50 8.22 7.95
N LEU A 144 5.75 8.93 7.12
CA LEU A 144 4.43 8.49 6.66
C LEU A 144 4.44 8.24 5.16
N LEU A 145 3.84 7.12 4.75
CA LEU A 145 3.52 6.83 3.37
C LEU A 145 2.03 6.52 3.28
N GLY A 146 1.29 7.35 2.57
CA GLY A 146 -0.13 7.13 2.34
C GLY A 146 -0.44 6.92 0.86
N GLN A 147 -1.12 5.81 0.54
CA GLN A 147 -1.60 5.55 -0.81
C GLN A 147 -3.09 5.83 -0.90
N SER A 148 -3.52 6.57 -1.94
CA SER A 148 -4.93 6.85 -2.20
C SER A 148 -5.62 7.45 -0.97
N TRP A 149 -6.65 6.81 -0.41
CA TRP A 149 -7.30 7.21 0.85
C TRP A 149 -6.30 7.33 2.01
N GLY A 150 -5.34 6.41 2.12
CA GLY A 150 -4.27 6.50 3.12
C GLY A 150 -3.44 7.78 3.02
N GLY A 151 -3.39 8.40 1.84
CA GLY A 151 -2.79 9.71 1.63
C GLY A 151 -3.54 10.83 2.34
N ALA A 152 -4.88 10.81 2.36
CA ALA A 152 -5.67 11.76 3.12
C ALA A 152 -5.41 11.63 4.63
N ILE A 153 -5.36 10.38 5.15
CA ILE A 153 -5.04 10.13 6.57
C ILE A 153 -3.62 10.64 6.90
N ALA A 154 -2.63 10.33 6.06
CA ALA A 154 -1.25 10.75 6.26
C ALA A 154 -1.10 12.28 6.29
N ALA A 155 -1.73 12.98 5.34
CA ALA A 155 -1.73 14.43 5.25
C ALA A 155 -2.45 15.06 6.45
N ALA A 156 -3.61 14.52 6.83
CA ALA A 156 -4.38 14.98 7.99
C ALA A 156 -3.60 14.80 9.30
N TYR A 157 -2.92 13.66 9.46
CA TYR A 157 -2.07 13.42 10.62
C TYR A 157 -0.90 14.40 10.67
N ALA A 158 -0.22 14.62 9.55
CA ALA A 158 0.89 15.57 9.47
C ALA A 158 0.44 17.00 9.81
N ALA A 159 -0.74 17.42 9.35
CA ALA A 159 -1.32 18.73 9.67
C ALA A 159 -1.68 18.85 11.17
N THR A 160 -2.15 17.75 11.79
CA THR A 160 -2.55 17.74 13.22
C THR A 160 -1.34 17.61 14.15
N TYR A 161 -0.33 16.81 13.78
CA TYR A 161 0.85 16.51 14.59
C TYR A 161 2.16 16.77 13.85
N PRO A 162 2.43 18.02 13.35
CA PRO A 162 3.58 18.28 12.50
C PRO A 162 4.94 17.90 13.12
N GLN A 163 5.06 18.01 14.46
CA GLN A 163 6.28 17.65 15.19
C GLN A 163 6.48 16.12 15.32
N ARG A 164 5.50 15.30 14.91
CA ARG A 164 5.54 13.83 14.95
C ARG A 164 5.84 13.21 13.60
N VAL A 165 6.04 14.02 12.56
CA VAL A 165 6.30 13.55 11.20
C VAL A 165 7.64 14.06 10.73
N SER A 166 8.54 13.15 10.36
CA SER A 166 9.87 13.49 9.84
C SER A 166 9.92 13.52 8.30
N ALA A 167 9.03 12.80 7.62
CA ALA A 167 8.86 12.86 6.17
C ALA A 167 7.44 12.40 5.78
N LEU A 168 6.92 12.94 4.69
CA LEU A 168 5.58 12.59 4.17
C LEU A 168 5.69 12.16 2.70
N VAL A 169 5.19 10.95 2.41
CA VAL A 169 5.09 10.40 1.06
C VAL A 169 3.63 10.18 0.72
N LEU A 170 3.16 10.86 -0.31
CA LEU A 170 1.79 10.76 -0.81
C LEU A 170 1.81 10.10 -2.20
N VAL A 171 1.17 8.95 -2.33
CA VAL A 171 1.15 8.13 -3.56
C VAL A 171 -0.27 8.05 -4.08
N GLY A 172 -0.57 8.68 -5.22
CA GLY A 172 -1.93 8.73 -5.77
C GLY A 172 -2.95 9.24 -4.73
N ALA A 173 -2.58 10.22 -3.91
CA ALA A 173 -3.31 10.55 -2.70
C ALA A 173 -4.67 11.23 -2.97
N VAL A 174 -5.67 10.87 -2.17
CA VAL A 174 -6.95 11.58 -2.14
C VAL A 174 -6.70 13.01 -1.64
N PRO A 175 -7.19 14.03 -2.38
CA PRO A 175 -7.03 15.41 -1.97
C PRO A 175 -7.89 15.76 -0.74
N LEU A 176 -7.35 16.61 0.15
CA LEU A 176 -8.11 17.23 1.24
C LEU A 176 -8.94 18.44 0.73
N ASP A 177 -9.49 18.29 -0.46
CA ASP A 177 -10.42 19.21 -1.11
C ASP A 177 -11.61 18.38 -1.57
N ARG A 178 -12.78 18.63 -0.98
CA ARG A 178 -13.99 17.86 -1.27
C ARG A 178 -14.44 17.99 -2.72
N ALA A 179 -14.33 19.18 -3.33
CA ALA A 179 -14.75 19.38 -4.70
C ALA A 179 -13.88 18.60 -5.68
N GLU A 180 -12.56 18.59 -5.45
CA GLU A 180 -11.62 17.81 -6.24
C GLU A 180 -11.78 16.30 -6.02
N TYR A 181 -11.99 15.87 -4.79
CA TYR A 181 -12.32 14.47 -4.50
C TYR A 181 -13.54 14.00 -5.30
N LEU A 182 -14.63 14.77 -5.26
CA LEU A 182 -15.84 14.45 -6.03
C LEU A 182 -15.60 14.50 -7.54
N ALA A 183 -14.72 15.38 -8.02
CA ALA A 183 -14.33 15.43 -9.43
C ALA A 183 -13.54 14.18 -9.82
N GLY A 184 -12.61 13.72 -8.98
CA GLY A 184 -11.89 12.45 -9.15
C GLY A 184 -12.83 11.25 -9.22
N GLN A 185 -13.81 11.18 -8.32
CA GLN A 185 -14.82 10.13 -8.35
C GLN A 185 -15.68 10.12 -9.62
N ARG A 186 -15.92 11.30 -10.23
CA ARG A 186 -16.60 11.37 -11.53
C ARG A 186 -15.71 10.82 -12.65
N ARG A 187 -14.43 11.25 -12.71
CA ARG A 187 -13.46 10.74 -13.69
C ARG A 187 -13.33 9.22 -13.63
N PHE A 188 -13.26 8.67 -12.41
CA PHE A 188 -13.23 7.22 -12.24
C PHE A 188 -14.47 6.51 -12.81
N ARG A 189 -15.68 7.03 -12.55
CA ARG A 189 -16.90 6.46 -13.10
C ARG A 189 -16.95 6.56 -14.63
N ASP A 190 -16.49 7.67 -15.19
CA ASP A 190 -16.43 7.87 -16.63
C ASP A 190 -15.46 6.85 -17.27
N ARG A 191 -14.29 6.62 -16.63
CA ARG A 191 -13.34 5.61 -17.08
C ARG A 191 -13.90 4.18 -17.01
N VAL A 192 -14.63 3.85 -15.96
CA VAL A 192 -15.32 2.55 -15.86
C VAL A 192 -16.30 2.37 -17.02
N ALA A 193 -17.11 3.39 -17.32
CA ALA A 193 -18.06 3.34 -18.41
C ALA A 193 -17.37 3.14 -19.79
N GLU A 194 -16.28 3.87 -20.05
CA GLU A 194 -15.47 3.69 -21.26
C GLU A 194 -14.95 2.25 -21.41
N LEU A 195 -14.40 1.67 -20.34
CA LEU A 195 -13.86 0.31 -20.36
C LEU A 195 -14.96 -0.74 -20.52
N GLN A 196 -16.17 -0.49 -20.01
CA GLN A 196 -17.33 -1.35 -20.26
C GLN A 196 -17.77 -1.33 -21.73
N GLU A 197 -17.75 -0.17 -22.37
CA GLU A 197 -18.10 -0.02 -23.80
C GLU A 197 -17.14 -0.81 -24.72
N VAL A 198 -15.86 -0.91 -24.36
CA VAL A 198 -14.86 -1.67 -25.14
C VAL A 198 -14.69 -3.11 -24.68
N GLY A 199 -15.35 -3.52 -23.60
CA GLY A 199 -15.36 -4.90 -23.09
C GLY A 199 -14.15 -5.27 -22.22
N ASP A 200 -13.41 -4.30 -21.72
CA ASP A 200 -12.29 -4.50 -20.79
C ASP A 200 -12.76 -4.65 -19.33
N ILE A 201 -13.99 -4.22 -19.04
CA ILE A 201 -14.71 -4.45 -17.77
C ILE A 201 -16.09 -5.01 -18.08
N ASP A 202 -16.54 -5.99 -17.31
CA ASP A 202 -17.89 -6.54 -17.42
C ASP A 202 -18.96 -5.47 -17.18
N GLU A 203 -20.03 -5.48 -17.98
CA GLU A 203 -21.18 -4.59 -17.80
C GLU A 203 -21.82 -4.76 -16.42
N PHE A 204 -21.84 -6.00 -15.92
CA PHE A 204 -22.33 -6.31 -14.57
C PHE A 204 -21.18 -6.29 -13.56
N ILE A 205 -21.08 -5.21 -12.80
CA ILE A 205 -20.26 -5.18 -11.58
C ILE A 205 -21.17 -5.57 -10.43
N PRO A 206 -20.84 -6.64 -9.67
CA PRO A 206 -21.70 -7.08 -8.59
C PRO A 206 -21.86 -5.95 -7.54
N PRO A 207 -23.05 -5.86 -6.90
CA PRO A 207 -23.25 -4.88 -5.86
C PRO A 207 -22.21 -5.07 -4.75
N ILE A 208 -21.67 -3.96 -4.27
CA ILE A 208 -20.65 -3.96 -3.20
C ILE A 208 -21.37 -4.23 -1.88
N ASP A 209 -21.42 -5.50 -1.51
CA ASP A 209 -21.78 -5.96 -0.17
C ASP A 209 -20.58 -6.62 0.52
N GLN A 210 -20.71 -7.01 1.79
CA GLN A 210 -19.61 -7.60 2.55
C GLN A 210 -19.03 -8.88 1.90
N GLY A 211 -19.84 -9.63 1.15
CA GLY A 211 -19.41 -10.87 0.48
C GLY A 211 -18.78 -10.64 -0.90
N SER A 212 -19.05 -9.52 -1.54
CA SER A 212 -18.67 -9.24 -2.93
C SER A 212 -17.65 -8.10 -3.10
N CYS A 213 -17.24 -7.44 -2.01
CA CYS A 213 -16.33 -6.28 -2.05
C CYS A 213 -15.04 -6.57 -2.83
N LEU A 214 -14.35 -7.68 -2.56
CA LEU A 214 -13.15 -8.07 -3.29
C LEU A 214 -13.42 -8.34 -4.77
N ASN A 215 -14.55 -9.00 -5.08
CA ASN A 215 -14.92 -9.28 -6.46
C ASN A 215 -15.22 -7.98 -7.21
N ALA A 216 -15.92 -7.04 -6.58
CA ALA A 216 -16.19 -5.73 -7.15
C ALA A 216 -14.91 -4.92 -7.36
N PHE A 217 -14.00 -4.91 -6.38
CA PHE A 217 -12.71 -4.25 -6.51
C PHE A 217 -11.89 -4.84 -7.67
N ASN A 218 -11.80 -6.18 -7.75
CA ASN A 218 -11.06 -6.86 -8.82
C ASN A 218 -11.68 -6.58 -10.20
N ALA A 219 -13.01 -6.53 -10.29
CA ALA A 219 -13.70 -6.17 -11.53
C ALA A 219 -13.42 -4.73 -11.97
N LEU A 220 -13.20 -3.81 -11.02
CA LEU A 220 -12.88 -2.42 -11.27
C LEU A 220 -11.37 -2.15 -11.40
N LEU A 221 -10.52 -3.14 -11.11
CA LEU A 221 -9.06 -2.97 -11.13
C LEU A 221 -8.54 -2.38 -12.45
N PRO A 222 -9.05 -2.79 -13.65
CA PRO A 222 -8.62 -2.19 -14.91
C PRO A 222 -8.78 -0.68 -14.99
N ALA A 223 -9.77 -0.10 -14.30
CA ALA A 223 -9.98 1.35 -14.29
C ALA A 223 -8.97 2.14 -13.45
N TYR A 224 -8.25 1.47 -12.53
CA TYR A 224 -7.17 2.08 -11.75
C TYR A 224 -5.82 2.06 -12.46
N LEU A 225 -5.68 1.28 -13.53
CA LEU A 225 -4.43 1.05 -14.24
C LEU A 225 -4.35 1.90 -15.52
N ASP A 226 -3.15 2.29 -15.92
CA ASP A 226 -2.90 2.86 -17.24
C ASP A 226 -3.19 1.82 -18.33
N ASN A 227 -2.60 0.64 -18.18
CA ASN A 227 -2.89 -0.48 -19.07
C ASN A 227 -3.87 -1.46 -18.39
N PRO A 228 -5.15 -1.47 -18.80
CA PRO A 228 -6.18 -2.30 -18.19
C PRO A 228 -5.91 -3.81 -18.31
N THR A 229 -5.02 -4.23 -19.22
CA THR A 229 -4.61 -5.64 -19.38
C THR A 229 -3.44 -6.04 -18.50
N THR A 230 -2.88 -5.12 -17.71
CA THR A 230 -1.79 -5.42 -16.78
C THR A 230 -2.31 -6.36 -15.68
N SER A 231 -1.87 -7.60 -15.71
CA SER A 231 -2.18 -8.60 -14.69
C SER A 231 -1.31 -8.41 -13.44
N GLY A 232 -1.44 -7.25 -12.81
CA GLY A 232 -0.81 -6.98 -11.53
C GLY A 232 -1.76 -7.45 -10.43
N THR A 233 -1.45 -8.53 -9.77
CA THR A 233 -2.17 -8.98 -8.59
C THR A 233 -1.83 -8.03 -7.44
N ALA A 234 -2.67 -7.01 -7.22
CA ALA A 234 -2.77 -6.46 -5.88
C ALA A 234 -3.21 -7.64 -4.99
N THR A 235 -2.32 -8.09 -4.10
CA THR A 235 -2.62 -9.22 -3.23
C THR A 235 -3.55 -8.74 -2.12
N LEU A 236 -4.81 -8.46 -2.47
CA LEU A 236 -5.85 -8.10 -1.51
C LEU A 236 -6.46 -9.38 -0.96
N THR A 237 -6.52 -9.50 0.34
CA THR A 237 -7.09 -10.66 1.04
C THR A 237 -8.43 -10.34 1.68
N SER A 238 -8.71 -9.06 1.93
CA SER A 238 -9.99 -8.63 2.47
C SER A 238 -10.36 -7.20 2.03
N CYS A 239 -11.64 -6.93 2.07
CA CYS A 239 -12.25 -5.66 1.75
C CYS A 239 -13.58 -5.53 2.50
N SER A 240 -13.86 -4.34 3.08
CA SER A 240 -15.11 -4.01 3.76
C SER A 240 -15.86 -2.93 2.98
N ALA A 241 -16.98 -3.31 2.37
CA ALA A 241 -17.86 -2.37 1.67
C ALA A 241 -18.55 -1.39 2.65
N GLU A 242 -18.89 -1.85 3.86
CA GLU A 242 -19.50 -1.02 4.89
C GLU A 242 -18.53 0.09 5.33
N THR A 243 -17.29 -0.28 5.67
CA THR A 243 -16.25 0.68 6.04
C THR A 243 -15.98 1.66 4.90
N SER A 244 -15.89 1.16 3.66
CA SER A 244 -15.68 2.01 2.48
C SER A 244 -16.77 3.06 2.33
N ARG A 245 -18.04 2.64 2.44
CA ARG A 245 -19.19 3.54 2.33
C ARG A 245 -19.25 4.53 3.48
N ALA A 246 -19.13 4.07 4.74
CA ALA A 246 -19.21 4.91 5.92
C ALA A 246 -18.09 5.96 5.96
N THR A 247 -16.86 5.58 5.63
CA THR A 247 -15.72 6.51 5.52
C THR A 247 -15.95 7.54 4.40
N TYR A 248 -16.47 7.13 3.24
CA TYR A 248 -16.80 8.04 2.16
C TYR A 248 -17.86 9.06 2.59
N GLU A 249 -18.95 8.60 3.20
CA GLU A 249 -20.06 9.45 3.68
C GLU A 249 -19.55 10.44 4.74
N ALA A 250 -18.74 9.99 5.69
CA ALA A 250 -18.14 10.85 6.72
C ALA A 250 -17.24 11.94 6.11
N PHE A 251 -16.33 11.56 5.19
CA PHE A 251 -15.42 12.51 4.54
C PHE A 251 -16.16 13.58 3.72
N VAL A 252 -17.20 13.18 2.98
CA VAL A 252 -17.98 14.12 2.16
C VAL A 252 -18.83 15.05 3.02
N ALA A 253 -19.28 14.61 4.19
CA ALA A 253 -20.07 15.41 5.13
C ALA A 253 -19.21 16.35 5.99
N ASP A 254 -17.91 16.08 6.15
CA ASP A 254 -17.05 16.82 7.07
C ASP A 254 -16.56 18.14 6.44
N GLU A 255 -17.04 19.26 6.97
CA GLU A 255 -16.63 20.61 6.55
C GLU A 255 -15.26 21.00 7.12
N SER A 256 -14.74 20.31 8.13
CA SER A 256 -13.45 20.62 8.77
C SER A 256 -12.24 20.20 7.91
N VAL A 257 -12.43 19.34 6.94
CA VAL A 257 -11.36 18.85 6.03
C VAL A 257 -10.69 20.01 5.28
N GLU A 258 -11.45 21.02 4.87
CA GLU A 258 -10.88 22.18 4.16
C GLU A 258 -10.02 23.05 5.09
N GLU A 259 -10.36 23.16 6.36
CA GLU A 259 -9.55 23.88 7.35
C GLU A 259 -8.27 23.11 7.68
N LEU A 260 -8.40 21.79 7.78
CA LEU A 260 -7.27 20.88 7.95
C LEU A 260 -6.28 20.99 6.76
N ALA A 261 -6.79 21.05 5.53
CA ALA A 261 -5.97 21.25 4.34
C ALA A 261 -5.14 22.54 4.41
N LYS A 262 -5.70 23.64 4.92
CA LYS A 262 -4.95 24.91 5.11
C LYS A 262 -3.80 24.75 6.11
N SER A 263 -3.95 23.87 7.11
CA SER A 263 -2.89 23.62 8.11
C SER A 263 -1.66 22.96 7.51
N LEU A 264 -1.76 22.33 6.32
CA LEU A 264 -0.61 21.78 5.60
C LEU A 264 0.44 22.85 5.23
N ALA A 265 0.04 24.12 5.09
CA ALA A 265 0.94 25.21 4.78
C ALA A 265 1.99 25.45 5.88
N ALA A 266 1.74 25.01 7.13
CA ALA A 266 2.67 25.13 8.24
C ALA A 266 3.74 24.03 8.29
N LEU A 267 3.66 23.01 7.43
CA LEU A 267 4.61 21.91 7.43
C LEU A 267 5.98 22.35 6.89
N GLU A 268 7.03 22.06 7.64
CA GLU A 268 8.43 22.32 7.29
C GLU A 268 9.21 20.99 7.24
N LEU A 269 8.76 20.04 6.43
CA LEU A 269 9.34 18.70 6.33
C LEU A 269 9.51 18.27 4.86
N PRO A 270 10.34 17.24 4.57
CA PRO A 270 10.42 16.65 3.25
C PRO A 270 9.09 16.00 2.85
N VAL A 271 8.60 16.33 1.65
CA VAL A 271 7.38 15.73 1.09
C VAL A 271 7.65 15.21 -0.31
N LEU A 272 7.24 13.96 -0.57
CA LEU A 272 7.15 13.41 -1.91
C LEU A 272 5.67 13.33 -2.32
N LEU A 273 5.35 13.95 -3.44
CA LEU A 273 4.09 13.79 -4.15
C LEU A 273 4.33 12.93 -5.38
N LEU A 274 3.84 11.70 -5.39
CA LEU A 274 4.08 10.72 -6.43
C LEU A 274 2.77 10.23 -7.04
N ALA A 275 2.61 10.39 -8.36
CA ALA A 275 1.43 9.97 -9.12
C ALA A 275 1.83 9.24 -10.39
N GLY A 276 0.92 8.46 -10.94
CA GLY A 276 0.99 8.02 -12.34
C GLY A 276 0.61 9.17 -13.27
N GLU A 277 1.22 9.22 -14.44
CA GLU A 277 0.90 10.21 -15.48
C GLU A 277 -0.56 10.12 -15.92
N HIS A 278 -1.13 8.92 -15.85
CA HIS A 278 -2.51 8.61 -16.24
C HIS A 278 -3.39 8.23 -15.03
N ASP A 279 -3.11 8.83 -13.85
CA ASP A 279 -3.96 8.60 -12.67
C ASP A 279 -5.40 9.01 -12.95
N VAL A 280 -6.32 8.08 -12.89
CA VAL A 280 -7.73 8.26 -13.20
C VAL A 280 -8.43 9.29 -12.30
N PHE A 281 -7.94 9.48 -11.06
CA PHE A 281 -8.48 10.52 -10.17
C PHE A 281 -7.99 11.92 -10.51
N GLY A 282 -7.06 12.04 -11.47
CA GLY A 282 -6.53 13.25 -12.06
C GLY A 282 -5.03 13.40 -11.83
N PRO A 283 -4.25 13.58 -12.89
CA PRO A 283 -2.80 13.73 -12.78
C PRO A 283 -2.38 15.06 -12.12
N ASP A 284 -3.30 16.00 -11.95
CA ASP A 284 -3.04 17.35 -11.41
C ASP A 284 -3.05 17.43 -9.88
N TRP A 285 -3.46 16.36 -9.18
CA TRP A 285 -3.51 16.37 -7.72
C TRP A 285 -2.16 16.73 -7.06
N PRO A 286 -0.98 16.31 -7.59
CA PRO A 286 0.29 16.70 -6.98
C PRO A 286 0.54 18.21 -7.05
N ALA A 287 0.14 18.88 -8.14
CA ALA A 287 0.29 20.33 -8.25
C ALA A 287 -0.57 21.07 -7.21
N ARG A 288 -1.80 20.61 -6.99
CA ARG A 288 -2.71 21.17 -5.98
C ARG A 288 -2.22 20.96 -4.55
N HIS A 289 -1.73 19.76 -4.24
CA HIS A 289 -1.13 19.51 -2.92
C HIS A 289 0.13 20.35 -2.68
N ARG A 290 0.93 20.58 -3.73
CA ARG A 290 2.10 21.45 -3.64
C ARG A 290 1.74 22.89 -3.26
N GLU A 291 0.62 23.40 -3.74
CA GLU A 291 0.11 24.73 -3.36
C GLU A 291 -0.25 24.80 -1.87
N LEU A 292 -0.84 23.72 -1.33
CA LEU A 292 -1.16 23.61 0.11
C LEU A 292 0.10 23.47 0.98
N LEU A 293 1.17 22.88 0.47
CA LEU A 293 2.43 22.59 1.17
C LEU A 293 3.48 23.70 0.97
N SER A 294 3.09 24.96 1.10
CA SER A 294 3.90 26.12 0.69
C SER A 294 5.25 26.27 1.42
N ASN A 295 5.37 25.77 2.66
CA ASN A 295 6.60 25.82 3.45
C ASN A 295 7.39 24.52 3.47
N ALA A 296 6.82 23.43 2.96
CA ALA A 296 7.48 22.12 2.92
C ALA A 296 8.53 22.03 1.80
N SER A 297 9.51 21.14 1.97
CA SER A 297 10.44 20.77 0.91
C SER A 297 9.79 19.71 0.01
N VAL A 298 9.09 20.16 -1.04
CA VAL A 298 8.26 19.28 -1.89
C VAL A 298 8.98 18.83 -3.15
N VAL A 299 9.13 17.52 -3.30
CA VAL A 299 9.48 16.85 -4.56
C VAL A 299 8.20 16.31 -5.19
N THR A 300 7.96 16.62 -6.46
CA THR A 300 6.83 16.08 -7.23
C THR A 300 7.38 15.18 -8.32
N MET A 301 6.85 13.96 -8.43
CA MET A 301 7.23 12.99 -9.45
C MET A 301 5.97 12.39 -10.11
N LEU A 302 5.94 12.45 -11.43
CA LEU A 302 4.98 11.72 -12.25
C LEU A 302 5.69 10.51 -12.85
N ILE A 303 5.14 9.33 -12.65
CA ILE A 303 5.63 8.07 -13.20
C ILE A 303 4.95 7.88 -14.56
N ALA A 304 5.77 7.82 -15.63
CA ALA A 304 5.27 7.64 -16.99
C ALA A 304 4.61 6.26 -17.18
N ASP A 305 3.63 6.18 -18.08
CA ASP A 305 2.88 4.97 -18.40
C ASP A 305 2.39 4.24 -17.14
N ALA A 306 1.85 4.98 -16.19
CA ALA A 306 1.27 4.44 -14.96
C ALA A 306 -0.02 5.18 -14.59
N GLY A 307 -0.99 4.41 -14.09
CA GLY A 307 -2.25 4.90 -13.56
C GLY A 307 -2.18 5.16 -12.05
N HIS A 308 -3.27 4.90 -11.36
CA HIS A 308 -3.41 5.14 -9.91
C HIS A 308 -2.54 4.21 -9.05
N LEU A 309 -2.34 2.98 -9.50
CA LEU A 309 -1.60 1.96 -8.76
C LEU A 309 -0.13 1.88 -9.19
N VAL A 310 0.60 3.00 -9.09
CA VAL A 310 1.98 3.14 -9.57
C VAL A 310 2.94 2.06 -9.05
N ALA A 311 2.78 1.63 -7.79
CA ALA A 311 3.63 0.58 -7.19
C ALA A 311 3.36 -0.81 -7.81
N THR A 312 2.20 -1.01 -8.42
CA THR A 312 1.86 -2.23 -9.15
C THR A 312 2.41 -2.18 -10.58
N GLU A 313 2.28 -1.03 -11.25
CA GLU A 313 2.65 -0.89 -12.67
C GLU A 313 4.14 -0.59 -12.87
N ARG A 314 4.74 0.19 -11.96
CA ARG A 314 6.15 0.63 -12.01
C ARG A 314 6.82 0.48 -10.64
N PRO A 315 6.97 -0.76 -10.13
CA PRO A 315 7.42 -0.99 -8.75
C PRO A 315 8.84 -0.45 -8.48
N GLU A 316 9.80 -0.65 -9.40
CA GLU A 316 11.18 -0.26 -9.18
C GLU A 316 11.35 1.26 -9.18
N GLU A 317 10.69 1.96 -10.09
CA GLU A 317 10.72 3.41 -10.18
C GLU A 317 10.07 4.03 -8.95
N THR A 318 8.92 3.47 -8.54
CA THR A 318 8.20 3.90 -7.33
C THR A 318 9.06 3.75 -6.08
N MET A 319 9.66 2.58 -5.87
CA MET A 319 10.50 2.33 -4.69
C MET A 319 11.76 3.21 -4.70
N SER A 320 12.36 3.44 -5.85
CA SER A 320 13.54 4.31 -6.00
C SER A 320 13.21 5.75 -5.63
N ALA A 321 12.08 6.28 -6.13
CA ALA A 321 11.60 7.61 -5.83
C ALA A 321 11.36 7.83 -4.34
N ILE A 322 10.66 6.89 -3.70
CA ILE A 322 10.36 6.95 -2.27
C ILE A 322 11.64 6.88 -1.44
N SER A 323 12.54 5.92 -1.76
CA SER A 323 13.80 5.75 -1.04
C SER A 323 14.68 6.99 -1.07
N ALA A 324 14.71 7.71 -2.20
CA ALA A 324 15.51 8.93 -2.35
C ALA A 324 15.06 10.06 -1.41
N VAL A 325 13.77 10.16 -1.09
CA VAL A 325 13.25 11.19 -0.17
C VAL A 325 13.39 10.76 1.29
N LEU A 326 13.21 9.46 1.57
CA LEU A 326 13.28 8.93 2.93
C LEU A 326 14.71 8.81 3.49
N GLN A 327 15.75 8.99 2.66
CA GLN A 327 17.18 8.93 3.08
C GLN A 327 17.77 10.31 3.42
N ASN A 328 17.05 11.41 3.14
CA ASN A 328 17.46 12.77 3.41
C ASN A 328 16.84 13.30 4.71
#